data_c3103df3b6aa5b5322ae7b5df380d2cb
#
_entry.id   c3103df3b6aa5b5322ae7b5df380d2cb
#
_cell.length_a   1.000
_cell.length_b   1.000
_cell.length_c   1.000
_cell.angle_alpha   90.00
_cell.angle_beta   90.00
_cell.angle_gamma   90.00
#
_symmetry.space_group_name_H-M   'P 1'
#
loop_
_entity.id
_entity.type
_entity.pdbx_description
1 polymer ?
#
loop_
_entity_poly.entity_id
_entity_poly.type
_entity_poly.pdbx_seq_one_letter_code
_entity_poly.pdbx_strand_id
1 'polypeptide(L)'
;MRFFSKARKKEGILVTSFHADGICVARVERQAAAKPIVKLANFHPAAPSLAADALARVARDAQAANFVGSTLLAGDEYQLLQVEAPNVPQEELKTAVRWRLKDMLDFHIDDATIDVLDIPVDKSGGNRAHSMFAIAARNSLIQARQDLFAAAQVPLSVIDIPEMAQRNISALMEPEGRGLAMLSFDAAGGLLTVSFNKELYLARHFDVTLPMLREQDVERRHVAFDKIALELQRSLDHFDRQYHFISVSRLMLAPTGVPSLQDFLSAQVYMPVESFGLGDVFDLSEAPGLLAPEEQVRHFLTLGAALREEELVL
;
A
#
# COMPACT_ATOMS: atom_id res chain seq x y z
N MET A 1 44.07 -20.04 -3.10
CA MET A 1 43.68 -18.65 -2.84
C MET A 1 42.16 -18.55 -2.92
N ARG A 2 41.47 -18.44 -1.78
CA ARG A 2 40.02 -18.22 -1.76
C ARG A 2 39.80 -16.71 -1.78
N PHE A 3 39.36 -16.17 -2.91
CA PHE A 3 38.88 -14.80 -2.98
C PHE A 3 37.55 -14.74 -2.22
N PHE A 4 37.57 -14.13 -1.04
CA PHE A 4 36.35 -13.69 -0.38
C PHE A 4 35.77 -12.56 -1.22
N SER A 5 34.83 -12.86 -2.11
CA SER A 5 34.00 -11.81 -2.69
C SER A 5 33.16 -11.23 -1.56
N LYS A 6 33.40 -9.99 -1.17
CA LYS A 6 32.51 -9.24 -0.31
C LYS A 6 31.14 -9.31 -0.95
N ALA A 7 30.14 -9.83 -0.23
CA ALA A 7 28.75 -9.81 -0.69
C ALA A 7 28.42 -8.36 -1.08
N ARG A 8 28.05 -8.16 -2.35
CA ARG A 8 27.73 -6.83 -2.85
C ARG A 8 26.50 -6.33 -2.09
N LYS A 9 26.59 -5.16 -1.47
CA LYS A 9 25.46 -4.56 -0.75
C LYS A 9 24.36 -4.32 -1.79
N LYS A 10 23.15 -4.78 -1.51
CA LYS A 10 21.99 -4.58 -2.40
C LYS A 10 21.64 -3.09 -2.46
N GLU A 11 21.30 -2.60 -3.64
CA GLU A 11 21.14 -1.17 -3.96
C GLU A 11 19.67 -0.70 -3.89
N GLY A 12 18.93 -1.01 -2.83
CA GLY A 12 17.53 -0.61 -2.66
C GLY A 12 16.54 -1.73 -2.97
N ILE A 13 15.26 -1.37 -3.07
CA ILE A 13 14.14 -2.29 -3.21
C ILE A 13 13.66 -2.31 -4.66
N LEU A 14 13.51 -3.50 -5.23
CA LEU A 14 12.80 -3.75 -6.48
C LEU A 14 11.46 -4.38 -6.15
N VAL A 15 10.38 -3.68 -6.46
CA VAL A 15 9.02 -4.14 -6.21
C VAL A 15 8.41 -4.73 -7.47
N THR A 16 7.72 -5.85 -7.32
CA THR A 16 6.85 -6.42 -8.36
C THR A 16 5.44 -6.57 -7.80
N SER A 17 4.43 -6.11 -8.53
CA SER A 17 3.03 -6.33 -8.21
C SER A 17 2.33 -7.07 -9.35
N PHE A 18 1.41 -7.96 -8.97
CA PHE A 18 0.67 -8.80 -9.93
C PHE A 18 -0.71 -8.17 -10.17
N HIS A 19 -1.07 -8.08 -11.45
CA HIS A 19 -2.36 -7.61 -11.92
C HIS A 19 -2.99 -8.70 -12.80
N ALA A 20 -4.29 -8.63 -13.03
CA ALA A 20 -4.99 -9.60 -13.86
C ALA A 20 -4.45 -9.68 -15.30
N ASP A 21 -3.85 -8.59 -15.80
CA ASP A 21 -3.32 -8.43 -17.16
C ASP A 21 -1.79 -8.45 -17.25
N GLY A 22 -1.06 -8.55 -16.11
CA GLY A 22 0.39 -8.58 -16.13
C GLY A 22 1.06 -8.27 -14.80
N ILE A 23 2.34 -7.86 -14.91
CA ILE A 23 3.21 -7.56 -13.77
C ILE A 23 3.73 -6.13 -13.90
N CYS A 24 3.52 -5.32 -12.86
CA CYS A 24 4.25 -4.07 -12.70
C CYS A 24 5.56 -4.32 -11.98
N VAL A 25 6.61 -3.60 -12.39
CA VAL A 25 7.88 -3.56 -11.69
C VAL A 25 8.29 -2.11 -11.49
N ALA A 26 8.73 -1.78 -10.27
CA ALA A 26 9.20 -0.43 -9.96
C ALA A 26 10.41 -0.44 -9.05
N ARG A 27 11.24 0.60 -9.19
CA ARG A 27 12.34 0.93 -8.29
C ARG A 27 12.39 2.44 -8.11
N VAL A 28 12.50 2.86 -6.86
CA VAL A 28 12.61 4.25 -6.47
C VAL A 28 13.92 4.45 -5.72
N GLU A 29 14.60 5.56 -6.00
CA GLU A 29 15.76 6.02 -5.28
C GLU A 29 15.39 7.25 -4.48
N ARG A 30 15.48 7.16 -3.14
CA ARG A 30 15.22 8.29 -2.26
C ARG A 30 16.37 9.26 -2.31
N GLN A 31 16.05 10.55 -2.27
CA GLN A 31 17.02 11.64 -2.18
C GLN A 31 16.78 12.44 -0.90
N ALA A 32 17.87 12.90 -0.28
CA ALA A 32 17.75 13.81 0.86
C ALA A 32 17.18 15.16 0.39
N ALA A 33 16.06 15.58 1.00
CA ALA A 33 15.41 16.87 0.77
C ALA A 33 14.95 17.15 -0.69
N ALA A 34 14.81 16.13 -1.53
CA ALA A 34 14.27 16.23 -2.88
C ALA A 34 13.23 15.13 -3.16
N LYS A 35 12.48 15.26 -4.26
CA LYS A 35 11.55 14.22 -4.71
C LYS A 35 12.32 12.92 -4.97
N PRO A 36 11.81 11.75 -4.52
CA PRO A 36 12.38 10.46 -4.89
C PRO A 36 12.39 10.28 -6.42
N ILE A 37 13.48 9.75 -6.97
CA ILE A 37 13.60 9.49 -8.41
C ILE A 37 13.03 8.11 -8.73
N VAL A 38 12.12 8.03 -9.70
CA VAL A 38 11.69 6.74 -10.24
C VAL A 38 12.73 6.24 -11.23
N LYS A 39 13.53 5.26 -10.80
CA LYS A 39 14.61 4.67 -11.63
C LYS A 39 14.10 3.61 -12.59
N LEU A 40 12.96 2.99 -12.28
CA LEU A 40 12.32 1.98 -13.11
C LEU A 40 10.82 1.97 -12.80
N ALA A 41 9.99 1.98 -13.84
CA ALA A 41 8.57 1.67 -13.76
C ALA A 41 8.13 1.10 -15.11
N ASN A 42 7.91 -0.21 -15.15
CA ASN A 42 7.51 -0.91 -16.37
C ASN A 42 6.34 -1.86 -16.07
N PHE A 43 5.48 -2.01 -17.07
CA PHE A 43 4.45 -3.02 -17.09
C PHE A 43 4.78 -4.12 -18.11
N HIS A 44 4.65 -5.37 -17.70
CA HIS A 44 4.89 -6.55 -18.51
C HIS A 44 3.58 -7.32 -18.66
N PRO A 45 2.92 -7.23 -19.83
CA PRO A 45 1.67 -7.97 -20.06
C PRO A 45 1.91 -9.48 -19.94
N ALA A 46 1.05 -10.15 -19.18
CA ALA A 46 1.10 -11.59 -19.02
C ALA A 46 -0.24 -12.12 -18.48
N ALA A 47 -0.70 -13.24 -18.98
CA ALA A 47 -1.80 -13.96 -18.34
C ALA A 47 -1.32 -14.53 -16.98
N PRO A 48 -2.21 -14.66 -15.99
CA PRO A 48 -1.84 -15.21 -14.67
C PRO A 48 -1.14 -16.57 -14.72
N SER A 49 -1.52 -17.42 -15.68
CA SER A 49 -0.88 -18.74 -15.91
C SER A 49 0.59 -18.66 -16.38
N LEU A 50 1.02 -17.50 -16.87
CA LEU A 50 2.38 -17.22 -17.36
C LEU A 50 3.17 -16.32 -16.40
N ALA A 51 2.68 -16.10 -15.19
CA ALA A 51 3.30 -15.19 -14.21
C ALA A 51 4.76 -15.56 -13.90
N ALA A 52 5.09 -16.85 -13.80
CA ALA A 52 6.46 -17.30 -13.52
C ALA A 52 7.44 -16.92 -14.65
N ASP A 53 7.04 -17.15 -15.90
CA ASP A 53 7.87 -16.81 -17.08
C ASP A 53 8.01 -15.28 -17.25
N ALA A 54 6.92 -14.54 -16.99
CA ALA A 54 6.93 -13.10 -17.00
C ALA A 54 7.84 -12.55 -15.90
N LEU A 55 7.73 -13.05 -14.68
CA LEU A 55 8.58 -12.67 -13.55
C LEU A 55 10.07 -12.97 -13.83
N ALA A 56 10.37 -14.13 -14.44
CA ALA A 56 11.74 -14.47 -14.82
C ALA A 56 12.31 -13.53 -15.91
N ARG A 57 11.48 -13.02 -16.83
CA ARG A 57 11.88 -11.97 -17.79
C ARG A 57 12.15 -10.66 -17.09
N VAL A 58 11.20 -10.20 -16.25
CA VAL A 58 11.36 -9.00 -15.43
C VAL A 58 12.63 -9.06 -14.61
N ALA A 59 12.93 -10.21 -14.00
CA ALA A 59 14.12 -10.42 -13.18
C ALA A 59 15.42 -10.17 -13.97
N ARG A 60 15.49 -10.65 -15.20
CA ARG A 60 16.67 -10.44 -16.07
C ARG A 60 16.77 -9.00 -16.51
N ASP A 61 15.67 -8.43 -17.00
CA ASP A 61 15.64 -7.08 -17.57
C ASP A 61 15.94 -6.02 -16.50
N ALA A 62 15.39 -6.17 -15.31
CA ALA A 62 15.59 -5.29 -14.16
C ALA A 62 16.84 -5.63 -13.32
N GLN A 63 17.60 -6.68 -13.67
CA GLN A 63 18.75 -7.17 -12.89
C GLN A 63 18.39 -7.40 -11.39
N ALA A 64 17.28 -8.06 -11.14
CA ALA A 64 16.65 -8.21 -9.82
C ALA A 64 17.58 -8.76 -8.73
N ALA A 65 18.59 -9.57 -9.10
CA ALA A 65 19.58 -10.14 -8.16
C ALA A 65 20.38 -9.06 -7.40
N ASN A 66 20.46 -7.83 -7.93
CA ASN A 66 21.20 -6.73 -7.32
C ASN A 66 20.40 -5.99 -6.23
N PHE A 67 19.10 -6.27 -6.10
CA PHE A 67 18.17 -5.53 -5.24
C PHE A 67 17.55 -6.43 -4.17
N VAL A 68 16.98 -5.82 -3.15
CA VAL A 68 16.06 -6.48 -2.24
C VAL A 68 14.72 -6.62 -2.96
N GLY A 69 14.23 -7.83 -3.15
CA GLY A 69 12.96 -8.08 -3.83
C GLY A 69 11.79 -7.89 -2.87
N SER A 70 10.77 -7.20 -3.33
CA SER A 70 9.50 -7.03 -2.64
C SER A 70 8.32 -7.30 -3.58
N THR A 71 7.18 -7.72 -3.00
CA THR A 71 5.92 -7.86 -3.71
C THR A 71 4.76 -7.35 -2.86
N LEU A 72 3.66 -6.96 -3.53
CA LEU A 72 2.40 -6.60 -2.88
C LEU A 72 1.44 -7.78 -2.90
N LEU A 73 0.69 -7.97 -1.82
CA LEU A 73 -0.53 -8.78 -1.82
C LEU A 73 -1.67 -8.00 -2.47
N ALA A 74 -2.60 -8.71 -3.11
CA ALA A 74 -3.86 -8.15 -3.54
C ALA A 74 -4.82 -8.00 -2.34
N GLY A 75 -5.81 -7.12 -2.43
CA GLY A 75 -6.70 -6.80 -1.31
C GLY A 75 -7.56 -7.96 -0.80
N ASP A 76 -7.75 -9.00 -1.62
CA ASP A 76 -8.46 -10.24 -1.28
C ASP A 76 -7.54 -11.39 -0.79
N GLU A 77 -6.23 -11.16 -0.79
CA GLU A 77 -5.22 -12.17 -0.39
C GLU A 77 -4.90 -12.16 1.11
N TYR A 78 -5.39 -11.17 1.86
CA TYR A 78 -5.16 -11.03 3.30
C TYR A 78 -6.34 -10.35 3.99
N GLN A 79 -6.35 -10.41 5.32
CA GLN A 79 -7.26 -9.64 6.16
C GLN A 79 -6.44 -8.66 7.00
N LEU A 80 -6.85 -7.39 7.00
CA LEU A 80 -6.33 -6.33 7.88
C LEU A 80 -7.34 -6.05 8.97
N LEU A 81 -7.00 -6.36 10.22
CA LEU A 81 -7.88 -6.24 11.37
C LEU A 81 -7.27 -5.31 12.41
N GLN A 82 -8.06 -4.36 12.92
CA GLN A 82 -7.64 -3.57 14.05
C GLN A 82 -8.00 -4.31 15.35
N VAL A 83 -6.99 -4.54 16.19
CA VAL A 83 -7.14 -5.24 17.47
C VAL A 83 -6.50 -4.43 18.59
N GLU A 84 -6.96 -4.66 19.82
CA GLU A 84 -6.29 -4.12 21.01
C GLU A 84 -4.93 -4.80 21.19
N ALA A 85 -3.86 -4.03 21.39
CA ALA A 85 -2.54 -4.57 21.61
C ALA A 85 -2.48 -5.35 22.92
N PRO A 86 -2.02 -6.61 22.91
CA PRO A 86 -1.82 -7.35 24.15
C PRO A 86 -0.68 -6.72 24.97
N ASN A 87 -0.83 -6.71 26.28
CA ASN A 87 0.21 -6.24 27.19
C ASN A 87 1.24 -7.36 27.46
N VAL A 88 2.08 -7.64 26.46
CA VAL A 88 3.13 -8.69 26.50
C VAL A 88 4.44 -8.11 25.92
N PRO A 89 5.59 -8.74 26.18
CA PRO A 89 6.84 -8.40 25.50
C PRO A 89 6.71 -8.48 23.98
N GLN A 90 7.50 -7.69 23.24
CA GLN A 90 7.44 -7.60 21.79
C GLN A 90 7.67 -8.96 21.10
N GLU A 91 8.51 -9.80 21.65
CA GLU A 91 8.80 -11.16 21.16
C GLU A 91 7.59 -12.11 21.27
N GLU A 92 6.65 -11.85 22.20
CA GLU A 92 5.43 -12.63 22.36
C GLU A 92 4.22 -12.04 21.64
N LEU A 93 4.37 -10.84 21.10
CA LEU A 93 3.26 -10.04 20.55
C LEU A 93 2.49 -10.76 19.45
N LYS A 94 3.19 -11.31 18.44
CA LYS A 94 2.58 -12.05 17.34
C LYS A 94 1.82 -13.29 17.84
N THR A 95 2.36 -13.98 18.84
CA THR A 95 1.70 -15.15 19.46
C THR A 95 0.44 -14.76 20.22
N ALA A 96 0.49 -13.67 20.98
CA ALA A 96 -0.65 -13.18 21.73
C ALA A 96 -1.76 -12.64 20.82
N VAL A 97 -1.40 -11.92 19.76
CA VAL A 97 -2.33 -11.44 18.73
C VAL A 97 -2.99 -12.61 18.00
N ARG A 98 -2.26 -13.69 17.69
CA ARG A 98 -2.79 -14.90 17.07
C ARG A 98 -4.02 -15.44 17.83
N TRP A 99 -3.99 -15.46 19.15
CA TRP A 99 -5.14 -15.92 19.96
C TRP A 99 -6.35 -15.00 19.84
N ARG A 100 -6.16 -13.69 19.69
CA ARG A 100 -7.24 -12.73 19.49
C ARG A 100 -7.90 -12.85 18.12
N LEU A 101 -7.11 -13.23 17.10
CA LEU A 101 -7.59 -13.36 15.71
C LEU A 101 -8.38 -14.64 15.45
N LYS A 102 -8.32 -15.64 16.34
CA LYS A 102 -8.88 -16.97 16.12
C LYS A 102 -10.33 -16.99 15.63
N ASP A 103 -11.18 -16.13 16.21
CA ASP A 103 -12.61 -16.06 15.90
C ASP A 103 -12.96 -14.90 14.94
N MET A 104 -11.94 -14.18 14.42
CA MET A 104 -12.11 -13.03 13.54
C MET A 104 -11.75 -13.35 12.08
N LEU A 105 -10.97 -14.39 11.86
CA LEU A 105 -10.53 -14.80 10.52
C LEU A 105 -11.58 -15.68 9.84
N ASP A 106 -11.65 -15.60 8.52
CA ASP A 106 -12.50 -16.46 7.67
C ASP A 106 -11.86 -17.82 7.35
N PHE A 107 -10.67 -18.09 7.94
CA PHE A 107 -9.93 -19.35 7.81
C PHE A 107 -9.29 -19.75 9.14
N HIS A 108 -8.85 -21.01 9.24
CA HIS A 108 -8.32 -21.52 10.49
C HIS A 108 -7.01 -20.83 10.87
N ILE A 109 -6.87 -20.47 12.14
CA ILE A 109 -5.72 -19.71 12.65
C ILE A 109 -4.39 -20.43 12.45
N ASP A 110 -4.37 -21.76 12.40
CA ASP A 110 -3.15 -22.52 12.15
C ASP A 110 -2.67 -22.46 10.69
N ASP A 111 -3.58 -22.06 9.78
CA ASP A 111 -3.27 -21.78 8.37
C ASP A 111 -2.89 -20.31 8.12
N ALA A 112 -2.74 -19.51 9.18
CA ALA A 112 -2.44 -18.08 9.09
C ALA A 112 -0.95 -17.78 9.27
N THR A 113 -0.38 -17.05 8.32
CA THR A 113 0.81 -16.20 8.52
C THR A 113 0.32 -14.85 9.03
N ILE A 114 0.87 -14.38 10.16
CA ILE A 114 0.42 -13.16 10.83
C ILE A 114 1.59 -12.20 10.98
N ASP A 115 1.33 -10.93 10.68
CA ASP A 115 2.20 -9.81 11.04
C ASP A 115 1.40 -8.71 11.76
N VAL A 116 2.09 -7.79 12.41
CA VAL A 116 1.47 -6.73 13.20
C VAL A 116 2.11 -5.39 12.90
N LEU A 117 1.28 -4.33 12.87
CA LEU A 117 1.70 -2.94 12.74
C LEU A 117 1.18 -2.16 13.93
N ASP A 118 2.07 -1.44 14.58
CA ASP A 118 1.70 -0.59 15.70
C ASP A 118 0.87 0.63 15.23
N ILE A 119 -0.12 1.03 16.04
CA ILE A 119 -0.80 2.30 15.89
C ILE A 119 -0.35 3.16 17.05
N PRO A 120 0.47 4.20 16.82
CA PRO A 120 1.05 4.97 17.89
C PRO A 120 -0.02 5.64 18.79
N VAL A 121 0.18 5.55 20.10
CA VAL A 121 -0.73 6.15 21.05
C VAL A 121 -0.42 7.63 21.28
N ASP A 122 -1.44 8.40 21.63
CA ASP A 122 -1.25 9.78 22.10
C ASP A 122 -0.49 9.78 23.43
N LYS A 123 0.70 10.33 23.43
CA LYS A 123 1.56 10.45 24.62
C LYS A 123 0.99 11.41 25.67
N SER A 124 0.04 12.28 25.30
CA SER A 124 -0.63 13.26 26.17
C SER A 124 -2.00 12.79 26.66
N GLY A 125 -2.59 11.77 26.06
CA GLY A 125 -3.91 11.25 26.37
C GLY A 125 -3.84 10.05 27.29
N GLY A 126 -4.54 10.10 28.43
CA GLY A 126 -4.56 9.07 29.48
C GLY A 126 -4.77 7.62 28.98
N ASN A 127 -5.01 6.71 29.90
CA ASN A 127 -5.03 5.25 29.79
C ASN A 127 -6.01 4.69 28.71
N ARG A 128 -5.79 5.00 27.42
CA ARG A 128 -6.54 4.38 26.30
C ARG A 128 -5.92 3.04 25.95
N ALA A 129 -6.78 2.09 25.59
CA ALA A 129 -6.33 0.81 25.06
C ALA A 129 -5.48 1.06 23.80
N HIS A 130 -4.25 0.59 23.81
CA HIS A 130 -3.34 0.61 22.68
C HIS A 130 -3.92 -0.30 21.59
N SER A 131 -4.02 0.19 20.37
CA SER A 131 -4.49 -0.58 19.22
C SER A 131 -3.35 -0.87 18.24
N MET A 132 -3.51 -1.92 17.47
CA MET A 132 -2.60 -2.29 16.39
C MET A 132 -3.36 -2.85 15.20
N PHE A 133 -2.77 -2.83 14.04
CA PHE A 133 -3.23 -3.62 12.90
C PHE A 133 -2.58 -5.00 12.95
N ALA A 134 -3.40 -6.01 12.76
CA ALA A 134 -2.98 -7.38 12.53
C ALA A 134 -3.26 -7.73 11.07
N ILE A 135 -2.26 -8.20 10.36
CA ILE A 135 -2.33 -8.67 8.98
C ILE A 135 -2.31 -10.19 9.03
N ALA A 136 -3.29 -10.83 8.42
CA ALA A 136 -3.35 -12.30 8.35
C ALA A 136 -3.56 -12.74 6.91
N ALA A 137 -2.64 -13.57 6.40
CA ALA A 137 -2.73 -14.20 5.08
C ALA A 137 -2.65 -15.72 5.22
N ARG A 138 -3.24 -16.46 4.27
CA ARG A 138 -3.14 -17.94 4.28
C ARG A 138 -1.70 -18.39 4.05
N ASN A 139 -1.22 -19.35 4.85
CA ASN A 139 0.12 -19.93 4.70
C ASN A 139 0.35 -20.44 3.28
N SER A 140 -0.66 -21.06 2.67
CA SER A 140 -0.57 -21.58 1.29
C SER A 140 -0.34 -20.48 0.27
N LEU A 141 -0.95 -19.31 0.46
CA LEU A 141 -0.74 -18.15 -0.41
C LEU A 141 0.68 -17.62 -0.29
N ILE A 142 1.15 -17.42 0.94
CA ILE A 142 2.51 -16.94 1.20
C ILE A 142 3.54 -17.91 0.61
N GLN A 143 3.35 -19.21 0.80
CA GLN A 143 4.22 -20.23 0.22
C GLN A 143 4.20 -20.20 -1.31
N ALA A 144 3.01 -20.14 -1.93
CA ALA A 144 2.88 -20.05 -3.39
C ALA A 144 3.60 -18.80 -3.94
N ARG A 145 3.55 -17.67 -3.22
CA ARG A 145 4.27 -16.46 -3.60
C ARG A 145 5.79 -16.65 -3.51
N GLN A 146 6.27 -17.26 -2.45
CA GLN A 146 7.71 -17.59 -2.28
C GLN A 146 8.19 -18.56 -3.36
N ASP A 147 7.41 -19.60 -3.67
CA ASP A 147 7.75 -20.60 -4.69
C ASP A 147 7.81 -19.97 -6.09
N LEU A 148 6.87 -19.06 -6.41
CA LEU A 148 6.85 -18.31 -7.66
C LEU A 148 8.14 -17.48 -7.85
N PHE A 149 8.55 -16.76 -6.82
CA PHE A 149 9.76 -15.95 -6.84
C PHE A 149 11.03 -16.81 -6.90
N ALA A 150 11.05 -17.92 -6.16
CA ALA A 150 12.16 -18.89 -6.19
C ALA A 150 12.31 -19.53 -7.59
N ALA A 151 11.20 -19.95 -8.22
CA ALA A 151 11.21 -20.52 -9.58
C ALA A 151 11.71 -19.51 -10.62
N ALA A 152 11.37 -18.23 -10.47
CA ALA A 152 11.86 -17.13 -11.32
C ALA A 152 13.28 -16.67 -10.98
N GLN A 153 13.91 -17.22 -9.94
CA GLN A 153 15.21 -16.81 -9.42
C GLN A 153 15.27 -15.31 -9.02
N VAL A 154 14.15 -14.77 -8.53
CA VAL A 154 14.04 -13.41 -8.01
C VAL A 154 14.17 -13.46 -6.48
N PRO A 155 15.07 -12.69 -5.88
CA PRO A 155 15.09 -12.56 -4.41
C PRO A 155 13.75 -12.01 -3.92
N LEU A 156 13.14 -12.65 -2.92
CA LEU A 156 11.97 -12.12 -2.22
C LEU A 156 12.31 -11.99 -0.74
N SER A 157 12.31 -10.77 -0.25
CA SER A 157 12.62 -10.47 1.16
C SER A 157 11.43 -9.84 1.88
N VAL A 158 10.53 -9.19 1.12
CA VAL A 158 9.39 -8.46 1.67
C VAL A 158 8.12 -8.85 0.91
N ILE A 159 7.06 -9.16 1.64
CA ILE A 159 5.68 -9.23 1.13
C ILE A 159 4.94 -8.10 1.84
N ASP A 160 4.53 -7.09 1.08
CA ASP A 160 3.91 -5.86 1.60
C ASP A 160 2.42 -5.81 1.25
N ILE A 161 1.71 -4.83 1.77
CA ILE A 161 0.27 -4.62 1.58
C ILE A 161 -0.01 -3.23 0.99
N PRO A 162 -1.12 -3.05 0.24
CA PRO A 162 -1.52 -1.79 -0.36
C PRO A 162 -1.57 -0.60 0.59
N GLU A 163 -2.03 -0.81 1.82
CA GLU A 163 -2.14 0.25 2.85
C GLU A 163 -0.78 0.86 3.20
N MET A 164 0.24 0.02 3.33
CA MET A 164 1.59 0.48 3.63
C MET A 164 2.23 1.16 2.42
N ALA A 165 1.96 0.65 1.22
CA ALA A 165 2.38 1.31 -0.02
C ALA A 165 1.75 2.71 -0.15
N GLN A 166 0.45 2.84 0.07
CA GLN A 166 -0.24 4.13 0.05
C GLN A 166 0.25 5.07 1.15
N ARG A 167 0.44 4.56 2.38
CA ARG A 167 1.01 5.31 3.50
C ARG A 167 2.39 5.89 3.15
N ASN A 168 3.24 5.14 2.44
CA ASN A 168 4.56 5.62 2.04
C ASN A 168 4.49 6.83 1.10
N ILE A 169 3.50 6.87 0.19
CA ILE A 169 3.25 8.04 -0.67
C ILE A 169 2.69 9.19 0.16
N SER A 170 1.72 8.91 1.05
CA SER A 170 1.15 9.91 1.96
C SER A 170 2.24 10.60 2.77
N ALA A 171 3.23 9.87 3.26
CA ALA A 171 4.34 10.38 4.05
C ALA A 171 5.21 11.42 3.31
N LEU A 172 5.20 11.44 1.96
CA LEU A 172 5.88 12.47 1.17
C LEU A 172 5.10 13.79 1.09
N MET A 173 3.80 13.75 1.37
CA MET A 173 2.86 14.87 1.19
C MET A 173 2.27 15.35 2.52
N GLU A 174 2.57 14.66 3.60
CA GLU A 174 2.02 14.91 4.93
C GLU A 174 2.53 16.26 5.48
N PRO A 175 1.64 17.19 5.85
CA PRO A 175 2.06 18.43 6.47
C PRO A 175 2.56 18.19 7.90
N GLU A 176 3.54 18.97 8.32
CA GLU A 176 4.07 18.89 9.68
C GLU A 176 2.96 19.08 10.74
N GLY A 177 2.89 18.15 11.69
CA GLY A 177 1.95 18.20 12.81
C GLY A 177 0.48 17.98 12.44
N ARG A 178 0.15 17.57 11.21
CA ARG A 178 -1.23 17.29 10.76
C ARG A 178 -1.31 15.99 10.00
N GLY A 179 -2.41 15.26 10.18
CA GLY A 179 -2.68 14.06 9.41
C GLY A 179 -3.06 14.33 7.95
N LEU A 180 -2.91 13.30 7.12
CA LEU A 180 -3.29 13.30 5.71
C LEU A 180 -4.21 12.11 5.44
N ALA A 181 -5.39 12.39 4.85
CA ALA A 181 -6.24 11.34 4.29
C ALA A 181 -5.86 11.15 2.81
N MET A 182 -5.80 9.89 2.35
CA MET A 182 -5.55 9.56 0.95
C MET A 182 -6.52 8.51 0.46
N LEU A 183 -7.08 8.74 -0.72
CA LEU A 183 -8.04 7.85 -1.37
C LEU A 183 -7.49 7.44 -2.75
N SER A 184 -7.39 6.14 -2.99
CA SER A 184 -7.02 5.57 -4.29
C SER A 184 -8.05 4.55 -4.75
N PHE A 185 -8.04 4.24 -6.04
CA PHE A 185 -8.91 3.24 -6.65
C PHE A 185 -8.14 2.41 -7.67
N ASP A 186 -8.43 1.11 -7.68
CA ASP A 186 -7.95 0.18 -8.68
C ASP A 186 -9.07 -0.73 -9.20
N ALA A 187 -8.71 -1.82 -9.86
CA ALA A 187 -9.68 -2.79 -10.38
C ALA A 187 -10.37 -3.60 -9.26
N ALA A 188 -9.77 -3.71 -8.08
CA ALA A 188 -10.30 -4.46 -6.94
C ALA A 188 -11.22 -3.60 -6.05
N GLY A 189 -10.98 -2.29 -5.98
CA GLY A 189 -11.77 -1.39 -5.15
C GLY A 189 -11.12 -0.06 -4.86
N GLY A 190 -11.65 0.64 -3.85
CA GLY A 190 -11.08 1.86 -3.29
C GLY A 190 -10.38 1.59 -1.97
N LEU A 191 -9.32 2.33 -1.71
CA LEU A 191 -8.58 2.30 -0.46
C LEU A 191 -8.48 3.72 0.12
N LEU A 192 -9.05 3.92 1.31
CA LEU A 192 -8.84 5.10 2.14
C LEU A 192 -7.81 4.79 3.23
N THR A 193 -6.80 5.63 3.35
CA THR A 193 -5.88 5.62 4.49
C THR A 193 -5.85 6.99 5.15
N VAL A 194 -5.61 7.03 6.46
CA VAL A 194 -5.22 8.25 7.16
C VAL A 194 -3.88 7.99 7.83
N SER A 195 -2.91 8.84 7.53
CA SER A 195 -1.57 8.80 8.12
C SER A 195 -1.32 10.07 8.96
N PHE A 196 -0.45 9.92 9.95
CA PHE A 196 0.06 11.02 10.79
C PHE A 196 1.46 10.66 11.29
N ASN A 197 2.40 11.60 11.17
CA ASN A 197 3.82 11.37 11.47
C ASN A 197 4.39 10.14 10.73
N LYS A 198 3.96 9.94 9.49
CA LYS A 198 4.32 8.80 8.62
C LYS A 198 3.82 7.44 9.11
N GLU A 199 2.95 7.39 10.10
CA GLU A 199 2.35 6.16 10.61
C GLU A 199 0.91 6.01 10.14
N LEU A 200 0.44 4.78 9.98
CA LEU A 200 -0.91 4.45 9.54
C LEU A 200 -1.86 4.40 10.75
N TYR A 201 -2.93 5.19 10.71
CA TYR A 201 -3.95 5.24 11.76
C TYR A 201 -5.31 4.69 11.32
N LEU A 202 -5.65 4.83 10.06
CA LEU A 202 -6.89 4.29 9.48
C LEU A 202 -6.59 3.65 8.13
N ALA A 203 -7.23 2.51 7.88
CA ALA A 203 -7.34 1.89 6.57
C ALA A 203 -8.77 1.37 6.37
N ARG A 204 -9.37 1.67 5.22
CA ARG A 204 -10.71 1.22 4.83
C ARG A 204 -10.76 0.90 3.35
N HIS A 205 -11.28 -0.28 3.04
CA HIS A 205 -11.56 -0.68 1.67
C HIS A 205 -13.01 -0.33 1.29
N PHE A 206 -13.20 0.11 0.06
CA PHE A 206 -14.50 0.46 -0.51
C PHE A 206 -14.80 -0.48 -1.69
N ASP A 207 -16.01 -1.04 -1.73
CA ASP A 207 -16.49 -1.85 -2.86
C ASP A 207 -16.90 -0.96 -4.04
N VAL A 208 -16.04 -0.02 -4.42
CA VAL A 208 -16.19 0.83 -5.60
C VAL A 208 -14.89 0.73 -6.38
N THR A 209 -14.97 0.14 -7.56
CA THR A 209 -13.81 -0.11 -8.41
C THR A 209 -13.55 1.06 -9.36
N LEU A 210 -12.33 1.20 -9.86
CA LEU A 210 -12.01 2.21 -10.85
C LEU A 210 -12.86 2.10 -12.14
N PRO A 211 -13.19 0.92 -12.69
CA PRO A 211 -14.14 0.79 -13.78
C PRO A 211 -15.51 1.40 -13.49
N MET A 212 -16.03 1.26 -12.26
CA MET A 212 -17.31 1.87 -11.87
C MET A 212 -17.24 3.40 -11.89
N LEU A 213 -16.09 3.99 -11.55
CA LEU A 213 -15.88 5.44 -11.60
C LEU A 213 -15.76 5.96 -13.04
N ARG A 214 -15.34 5.11 -13.97
CA ARG A 214 -15.16 5.41 -15.40
C ARG A 214 -16.35 5.01 -16.24
N GLU A 215 -17.45 4.55 -15.61
CA GLU A 215 -18.69 4.19 -16.30
C GLU A 215 -19.19 5.39 -17.12
N GLN A 216 -19.59 5.12 -18.36
CA GLN A 216 -20.10 6.17 -19.27
C GLN A 216 -21.51 6.62 -18.88
N ASP A 217 -22.30 5.71 -18.32
CA ASP A 217 -23.63 6.01 -17.78
C ASP A 217 -23.46 6.91 -16.55
N VAL A 218 -23.98 8.13 -16.66
CA VAL A 218 -23.89 9.17 -15.64
C VAL A 218 -24.61 8.76 -14.36
N GLU A 219 -25.74 8.09 -14.44
CA GLU A 219 -26.52 7.68 -13.26
C GLU A 219 -25.78 6.60 -12.49
N ARG A 220 -25.25 5.58 -13.18
CA ARG A 220 -24.44 4.52 -12.55
C ARG A 220 -23.19 5.06 -11.91
N ARG A 221 -22.51 5.99 -12.59
CA ARG A 221 -21.33 6.65 -12.04
C ARG A 221 -21.67 7.47 -10.79
N HIS A 222 -22.79 8.18 -10.77
CA HIS A 222 -23.25 8.91 -9.60
C HIS A 222 -23.55 7.99 -8.40
N VAL A 223 -24.16 6.84 -8.62
CA VAL A 223 -24.35 5.84 -7.55
C VAL A 223 -23.02 5.43 -6.91
N ALA A 224 -21.96 5.25 -7.72
CA ALA A 224 -20.62 4.95 -7.20
C ALA A 224 -20.05 6.13 -6.39
N PHE A 225 -20.24 7.37 -6.86
CA PHE A 225 -19.79 8.57 -6.17
C PHE A 225 -20.50 8.76 -4.83
N ASP A 226 -21.82 8.58 -4.78
CA ASP A 226 -22.62 8.66 -3.54
C ASP A 226 -22.15 7.61 -2.51
N LYS A 227 -21.87 6.39 -2.99
CA LYS A 227 -21.33 5.32 -2.13
C LYS A 227 -19.98 5.73 -1.52
N ILE A 228 -19.07 6.30 -2.31
CA ILE A 228 -17.79 6.79 -1.82
C ILE A 228 -17.99 7.89 -0.78
N ALA A 229 -18.84 8.89 -1.06
CA ALA A 229 -19.08 10.00 -0.15
C ALA A 229 -19.60 9.50 1.22
N LEU A 230 -20.54 8.57 1.21
CA LEU A 230 -21.10 7.97 2.42
C LEU A 230 -20.03 7.22 3.24
N GLU A 231 -19.22 6.39 2.57
CA GLU A 231 -18.16 5.63 3.24
C GLU A 231 -17.03 6.54 3.75
N LEU A 232 -16.69 7.61 3.02
CA LEU A 232 -15.76 8.64 3.48
C LEU A 232 -16.26 9.33 4.74
N GLN A 233 -17.50 9.83 4.74
CA GLN A 233 -18.08 10.50 5.91
C GLN A 233 -18.05 9.59 7.13
N ARG A 234 -18.52 8.35 7.01
CA ARG A 234 -18.52 7.35 8.09
C ARG A 234 -17.11 7.07 8.63
N SER A 235 -16.14 6.94 7.71
CA SER A 235 -14.76 6.63 8.06
C SER A 235 -14.07 7.80 8.76
N LEU A 236 -14.26 9.02 8.27
CA LEU A 236 -13.68 10.22 8.85
C LEU A 236 -14.32 10.56 10.19
N ASP A 237 -15.64 10.41 10.34
CA ASP A 237 -16.34 10.58 11.63
C ASP A 237 -15.88 9.55 12.66
N HIS A 238 -15.60 8.32 12.22
CA HIS A 238 -15.05 7.28 13.10
C HIS A 238 -13.62 7.65 13.52
N PHE A 239 -12.80 8.10 12.57
CA PHE A 239 -11.43 8.54 12.80
C PHE A 239 -11.37 9.69 13.82
N ASP A 240 -12.17 10.74 13.64
CA ASP A 240 -12.20 11.92 14.51
C ASP A 240 -12.58 11.56 15.96
N ARG A 241 -13.50 10.61 16.12
CA ARG A 241 -13.88 10.09 17.47
C ARG A 241 -12.76 9.28 18.12
N GLN A 242 -12.04 8.48 17.32
CA GLN A 242 -11.00 7.60 17.83
C GLN A 242 -9.67 8.35 18.05
N TYR A 243 -9.32 9.26 17.14
CA TYR A 243 -8.03 9.95 17.12
C TYR A 243 -8.19 11.47 17.13
N HIS A 244 -9.04 11.99 18.05
CA HIS A 244 -9.36 13.42 18.16
C HIS A 244 -8.14 14.35 18.33
N PHE A 245 -6.96 13.81 18.66
CA PHE A 245 -5.70 14.54 18.76
C PHE A 245 -5.02 14.76 17.40
N ILE A 246 -5.49 14.09 16.35
CA ILE A 246 -4.95 14.22 14.99
C ILE A 246 -5.92 15.07 14.16
N SER A 247 -5.48 16.27 13.78
CA SER A 247 -6.22 17.10 12.83
C SER A 247 -5.85 16.72 11.40
N VAL A 248 -6.77 16.12 10.65
CA VAL A 248 -6.56 15.82 9.22
C VAL A 248 -6.60 17.11 8.41
N SER A 249 -5.57 17.33 7.59
CA SER A 249 -5.40 18.59 6.84
C SER A 249 -6.27 18.65 5.59
N ARG A 250 -6.32 17.55 4.84
CA ARG A 250 -6.99 17.44 3.55
C ARG A 250 -7.13 15.97 3.14
N LEU A 251 -7.98 15.72 2.15
CA LEU A 251 -8.08 14.46 1.44
C LEU A 251 -7.34 14.55 0.10
N MET A 252 -6.32 13.73 -0.08
CA MET A 252 -5.61 13.58 -1.35
C MET A 252 -6.26 12.49 -2.18
N LEU A 253 -6.64 12.79 -3.41
CA LEU A 253 -7.15 11.83 -4.37
C LEU A 253 -6.02 11.40 -5.31
N ALA A 254 -5.65 10.14 -5.22
CA ALA A 254 -4.66 9.52 -6.11
C ALA A 254 -5.14 9.51 -7.57
N PRO A 255 -4.25 9.35 -8.56
CA PRO A 255 -4.63 9.35 -9.96
C PRO A 255 -5.77 8.36 -10.27
N THR A 256 -6.87 8.84 -10.83
CA THR A 256 -8.02 8.02 -11.25
C THR A 256 -8.35 8.17 -12.73
N GLY A 257 -7.93 9.28 -13.34
CA GLY A 257 -8.40 9.70 -14.67
C GLY A 257 -9.87 10.13 -14.69
N VAL A 258 -10.46 10.47 -13.52
CA VAL A 258 -11.87 10.87 -13.35
C VAL A 258 -11.94 12.24 -12.64
N PRO A 259 -11.73 13.36 -13.36
CA PRO A 259 -11.67 14.70 -12.74
C PRO A 259 -12.95 15.08 -11.97
N SER A 260 -14.12 14.68 -12.46
CA SER A 260 -15.41 14.99 -11.81
C SER A 260 -15.57 14.39 -10.40
N LEU A 261 -14.76 13.39 -10.03
CA LEU A 261 -14.78 12.81 -8.69
C LEU A 261 -14.28 13.80 -7.65
N GLN A 262 -13.21 14.55 -7.95
CA GLN A 262 -12.70 15.59 -7.05
C GLN A 262 -13.74 16.67 -6.76
N ASP A 263 -14.39 17.20 -7.80
CA ASP A 263 -15.41 18.25 -7.65
C ASP A 263 -16.59 17.73 -6.83
N PHE A 264 -17.03 16.50 -7.10
CA PHE A 264 -18.11 15.88 -6.36
C PHE A 264 -17.76 15.72 -4.88
N LEU A 265 -16.61 15.14 -4.56
CA LEU A 265 -16.18 14.91 -3.17
C LEU A 265 -15.93 16.23 -2.42
N SER A 266 -15.42 17.28 -3.09
CA SER A 266 -15.24 18.62 -2.50
C SER A 266 -16.55 19.22 -2.00
N ALA A 267 -17.68 18.86 -2.59
CA ALA A 267 -19.00 19.30 -2.16
C ALA A 267 -19.60 18.44 -1.03
N GLN A 268 -19.05 17.26 -0.77
CA GLN A 268 -19.60 16.29 0.18
C GLN A 268 -18.85 16.19 1.51
N VAL A 269 -17.55 16.54 1.53
CA VAL A 269 -16.72 16.48 2.73
C VAL A 269 -16.34 17.86 3.25
N TYR A 270 -16.15 18.00 4.53
CA TYR A 270 -15.87 19.26 5.20
C TYR A 270 -14.39 19.70 5.16
N MET A 271 -13.53 18.92 4.51
CA MET A 271 -12.11 19.21 4.35
C MET A 271 -11.74 19.45 2.87
N PRO A 272 -10.64 20.14 2.58
CA PRO A 272 -10.16 20.27 1.20
C PRO A 272 -9.92 18.93 0.54
N VAL A 273 -10.36 18.77 -0.72
CA VAL A 273 -10.09 17.62 -1.56
C VAL A 273 -9.19 18.06 -2.71
N GLU A 274 -8.03 17.44 -2.81
CA GLU A 274 -7.01 17.77 -3.82
C GLU A 274 -6.62 16.51 -4.58
N SER A 275 -6.57 16.59 -5.91
CA SER A 275 -5.99 15.54 -6.74
C SER A 275 -4.51 15.84 -6.99
N PHE A 276 -3.72 14.80 -7.19
CA PHE A 276 -2.32 14.91 -7.55
C PHE A 276 -1.94 13.91 -8.63
N GLY A 277 -0.87 14.20 -9.36
CA GLY A 277 -0.21 13.27 -10.26
C GLY A 277 1.08 12.72 -9.66
N LEU A 278 1.60 11.61 -10.19
CA LEU A 278 2.85 11.04 -9.69
C LEU A 278 4.03 12.02 -9.82
N GLY A 279 4.04 12.90 -10.82
CA GLY A 279 5.05 13.95 -10.99
C GLY A 279 5.05 15.02 -9.89
N ASP A 280 3.98 15.12 -9.08
CA ASP A 280 3.92 16.04 -7.95
C ASP A 280 4.77 15.55 -6.77
N VAL A 281 4.92 14.22 -6.64
CA VAL A 281 5.61 13.56 -5.51
C VAL A 281 6.91 12.86 -5.90
N PHE A 282 7.09 12.49 -7.19
CA PHE A 282 8.28 11.83 -7.71
C PHE A 282 8.97 12.66 -8.79
N ASP A 283 10.27 12.46 -8.94
CA ASP A 283 10.99 12.84 -10.15
C ASP A 283 10.84 11.70 -11.18
N LEU A 284 10.15 12.01 -12.28
CA LEU A 284 9.84 11.07 -13.37
C LEU A 284 10.81 11.18 -14.56
N SER A 285 11.92 11.89 -14.42
CA SER A 285 12.88 12.15 -15.53
C SER A 285 13.42 10.86 -16.17
N GLU A 286 13.60 9.78 -15.40
CA GLU A 286 14.05 8.47 -15.88
C GLU A 286 12.89 7.51 -16.24
N ALA A 287 11.64 7.89 -15.95
CA ALA A 287 10.44 7.11 -16.21
C ALA A 287 9.30 7.96 -16.82
N PRO A 288 9.54 8.64 -17.97
CA PRO A 288 8.57 9.59 -18.55
C PRO A 288 7.25 8.95 -18.98
N GLY A 289 7.20 7.63 -19.17
CA GLY A 289 5.96 6.89 -19.45
C GLY A 289 4.91 7.05 -18.36
N LEU A 290 5.31 7.31 -17.11
CA LEU A 290 4.40 7.57 -15.99
C LEU A 290 3.65 8.90 -16.07
N LEU A 291 3.93 9.75 -17.06
CA LEU A 291 3.12 10.93 -17.34
C LEU A 291 1.76 10.57 -17.95
N ALA A 292 1.62 9.38 -18.53
CA ALA A 292 0.35 8.89 -19.05
C ALA A 292 -0.60 8.53 -17.90
N PRO A 293 -1.87 9.02 -17.90
CA PRO A 293 -2.82 8.82 -16.78
C PRO A 293 -3.01 7.35 -16.39
N GLU A 294 -3.09 6.45 -17.37
CA GLU A 294 -3.27 5.00 -17.11
C GLU A 294 -2.07 4.38 -16.39
N GLU A 295 -0.85 4.79 -16.76
CA GLU A 295 0.37 4.32 -16.12
C GLU A 295 0.52 4.86 -14.69
N GLN A 296 0.02 6.07 -14.42
CA GLN A 296 -0.01 6.60 -13.06
C GLN A 296 -0.87 5.73 -12.13
N VAL A 297 -2.08 5.39 -12.58
CA VAL A 297 -2.99 4.52 -11.81
C VAL A 297 -2.35 3.14 -11.60
N ARG A 298 -1.87 2.54 -12.69
CA ARG A 298 -1.30 1.19 -12.70
C ARG A 298 -0.11 1.04 -11.74
N HIS A 299 0.77 2.04 -11.68
CA HIS A 299 2.00 1.96 -10.90
C HIS A 299 1.90 2.58 -9.50
N PHE A 300 0.78 3.19 -9.13
CA PHE A 300 0.62 3.96 -7.90
C PHE A 300 1.09 3.18 -6.66
N LEU A 301 0.48 2.02 -6.39
CA LEU A 301 0.82 1.21 -5.22
C LEU A 301 2.21 0.56 -5.34
N THR A 302 2.63 0.16 -6.55
CA THR A 302 3.96 -0.42 -6.78
C THR A 302 5.07 0.58 -6.45
N LEU A 303 4.89 1.86 -6.82
CA LEU A 303 5.80 2.95 -6.47
C LEU A 303 5.78 3.25 -4.97
N GLY A 304 4.60 3.20 -4.36
CA GLY A 304 4.47 3.36 -2.91
C GLY A 304 5.24 2.28 -2.12
N ALA A 305 5.16 1.03 -2.57
CA ALA A 305 5.92 -0.06 -1.97
C ALA A 305 7.45 0.11 -2.20
N ALA A 306 7.85 0.67 -3.35
CA ALA A 306 9.26 0.95 -3.65
C ALA A 306 9.85 2.10 -2.80
N LEU A 307 9.00 2.88 -2.12
CA LEU A 307 9.41 3.88 -1.13
C LEU A 307 9.69 3.29 0.27
N ARG A 308 9.51 1.98 0.47
CA ARG A 308 9.74 1.36 1.77
C ARG A 308 11.17 1.64 2.25
N GLU A 309 11.29 2.08 3.48
CA GLU A 309 12.57 2.13 4.19
C GLU A 309 12.78 0.80 4.89
N GLU A 310 13.90 0.14 4.62
CA GLU A 310 14.27 -1.06 5.38
C GLU A 310 14.74 -0.60 6.76
N GLU A 311 13.98 -0.91 7.79
CA GLU A 311 14.56 -1.07 9.12
C GLU A 311 15.33 -2.38 9.10
N LEU A 312 16.65 -2.28 9.08
CA LEU A 312 17.51 -3.41 9.40
C LEU A 312 17.24 -3.75 10.87
N VAL A 313 16.35 -4.71 11.11
CA VAL A 313 16.27 -5.37 12.42
C VAL A 313 17.57 -6.14 12.55
N LEU A 314 18.52 -5.58 13.32
CA LEU A 314 19.77 -6.20 13.72
C LEU A 314 19.49 -7.32 14.73
#